data_f6b2858205aa896f4d8f269bbd260b23
#
_entry.id   f6b2858205aa896f4d8f269bbd260b23
#
_cell.length_a   1.000
_cell.length_b   1.000
_cell.length_c   1.000
_cell.angle_alpha   90.00
_cell.angle_beta   90.00
_cell.angle_gamma   90.00
#
_symmetry.space_group_name_H-M   'P 1'
#
loop_
_entity.id
_entity.type
_entity.pdbx_description
1 polymer ?
#
loop_
_entity_poly.entity_id
_entity_poly.type
_entity_poly.pdbx_seq_one_letter_code
_entity_poly.pdbx_strand_id
1 'polypeptide(L)'
;MTSNKRSIKTNSFIHFGCWNNGLCDKNEGTNSVSKVMNKLNKYARKNINFISIAGDNYYPKKIKKEKSEKKEKGEKSEKSKKSEKKEGDKIKMIHTNELVSGFNCLPNNVEINMILGNHDLETNTRNKQQLYVDDITKMEDMNNCFILNSEIKEAVNKNINFVLQKTYELSKNTLIIMIDTSMYEDDAINYIPCYNEYFQINGVIDVPITNIIELQKLQRENILHKLEELKKTYSNIIIIGHHPITGWKEKNDNNILINPSIEFIELLMDIYENHQSSKYYYLCADLHLYQQGTIKIDDKMVIEQHIVGTGGAELDTAIRVEPGKTINPDMNILTYEMKQNISTNGFLHCIENGKQICFKFIDIMNDTIIKNNCNSNSFDRYSRKSKSSKKSK
;
A
#
# COMPACT_ATOMS: atom_id res chain seq x y z
N MET A 1 -42.28 -4.20 27.05
CA MET A 1 -41.68 -4.87 25.88
C MET A 1 -40.35 -4.20 25.55
N THR A 2 -39.25 -4.74 26.03
CA THR A 2 -37.92 -4.23 25.74
C THR A 2 -37.48 -4.75 24.38
N SER A 3 -37.48 -3.90 23.36
CA SER A 3 -36.97 -4.25 22.03
C SER A 3 -35.47 -4.53 22.13
N ASN A 4 -35.08 -5.79 22.12
CA ASN A 4 -33.70 -6.20 21.89
C ASN A 4 -33.27 -5.70 20.51
N LYS A 5 -32.71 -4.50 20.45
CA LYS A 5 -31.99 -4.01 19.26
C LYS A 5 -30.75 -4.87 19.12
N ARG A 6 -30.85 -5.93 18.31
CA ARG A 6 -29.67 -6.64 17.82
C ARG A 6 -28.75 -5.58 17.19
N SER A 7 -27.59 -5.39 17.76
CA SER A 7 -26.55 -4.58 17.13
C SER A 7 -26.22 -5.27 15.79
N ILE A 8 -26.54 -4.63 14.68
CA ILE A 8 -26.12 -5.10 13.37
C ILE A 8 -24.60 -5.03 13.39
N LYS A 9 -23.94 -6.19 13.37
CA LYS A 9 -22.49 -6.27 13.26
C LYS A 9 -22.14 -5.71 11.88
N THR A 10 -21.54 -4.52 11.82
CA THR A 10 -21.04 -3.91 10.59
C THR A 10 -19.69 -4.51 10.27
N ASN A 11 -19.53 -5.06 9.08
CA ASN A 11 -18.23 -5.48 8.58
C ASN A 11 -17.43 -4.23 8.18
N SER A 12 -16.21 -4.17 8.63
CA SER A 12 -15.32 -3.04 8.30
C SER A 12 -13.86 -3.44 8.39
N PHE A 13 -13.02 -2.76 7.61
CA PHE A 13 -11.58 -2.92 7.66
C PHE A 13 -10.89 -1.57 7.45
N ILE A 14 -9.60 -1.51 7.74
CA ILE A 14 -8.76 -0.34 7.51
C ILE A 14 -7.77 -0.65 6.41
N HIS A 15 -7.47 0.35 5.57
CA HIS A 15 -6.53 0.25 4.48
C HIS A 15 -5.58 1.45 4.43
N PHE A 16 -4.30 1.19 4.20
CA PHE A 16 -3.25 2.16 3.93
C PHE A 16 -1.99 1.44 3.40
N GLY A 17 -0.98 2.21 2.96
CA GLY A 17 0.36 1.71 2.63
C GLY A 17 1.39 2.82 2.77
N CYS A 18 2.62 2.61 2.29
CA CYS A 18 3.72 3.56 2.31
C CYS A 18 3.95 4.11 3.73
N TRP A 19 4.43 3.27 4.60
CA TRP A 19 4.53 3.57 6.03
C TRP A 19 5.92 3.21 6.58
N ASN A 20 6.10 3.16 7.90
CA ASN A 20 7.32 2.70 8.58
C ASN A 20 8.62 3.36 8.08
N ASN A 21 8.53 4.67 7.81
CA ASN A 21 9.68 5.51 7.41
C ASN A 21 10.21 6.30 8.61
N GLY A 22 10.72 5.60 9.61
CA GLY A 22 11.31 6.16 10.82
C GLY A 22 10.89 5.46 12.11
N LEU A 23 11.56 5.80 13.20
CA LEU A 23 11.31 5.21 14.51
C LEU A 23 9.88 5.48 14.97
N CYS A 24 9.13 4.43 15.29
CA CYS A 24 7.78 4.57 15.82
C CYS A 24 7.79 4.57 17.34
N ASP A 25 7.24 5.63 17.95
CA ASP A 25 7.01 5.73 19.37
C ASP A 25 5.51 5.78 19.69
N LYS A 26 5.06 4.81 20.47
CA LYS A 26 3.66 4.73 20.90
C LYS A 26 3.24 5.87 21.85
N ASN A 27 4.19 6.46 22.54
CA ASN A 27 3.92 7.42 23.61
C ASN A 27 4.04 8.87 23.15
N GLU A 28 4.93 9.18 22.22
CA GLU A 28 5.29 10.56 21.93
C GLU A 28 4.68 11.14 20.65
N GLY A 29 4.21 10.36 19.71
CA GLY A 29 3.54 10.85 18.48
C GLY A 29 4.30 11.98 17.75
N THR A 30 5.63 11.96 17.79
CA THR A 30 6.49 13.05 17.33
C THR A 30 6.61 13.13 15.82
N ASN A 31 6.59 11.97 15.16
CA ASN A 31 6.67 11.87 13.69
C ASN A 31 5.37 11.36 13.06
N SER A 32 5.31 11.38 11.73
CA SER A 32 4.14 10.97 10.96
C SER A 32 3.73 9.51 11.24
N VAL A 33 4.70 8.60 11.28
CA VAL A 33 4.45 7.16 11.56
C VAL A 33 3.79 6.99 12.91
N SER A 34 4.37 7.56 13.98
CA SER A 34 3.83 7.48 15.34
C SER A 34 2.41 8.06 15.43
N LYS A 35 2.15 9.19 14.77
CA LYS A 35 0.81 9.81 14.74
C LYS A 35 -0.22 8.90 14.08
N VAL A 36 0.12 8.33 12.91
CA VAL A 36 -0.75 7.40 12.17
C VAL A 36 -1.01 6.16 13.03
N MET A 37 0.03 5.52 13.57
CA MET A 37 -0.10 4.31 14.38
C MET A 37 -0.91 4.54 15.65
N ASN A 38 -0.73 5.68 16.33
CA ASN A 38 -1.51 6.04 17.51
C ASN A 38 -3.01 6.21 17.20
N LYS A 39 -3.34 6.82 16.06
CA LYS A 39 -4.73 6.95 15.63
C LYS A 39 -5.31 5.61 15.18
N LEU A 40 -4.54 4.82 14.43
CA LEU A 40 -4.89 3.47 13.97
C LEU A 40 -5.23 2.56 15.16
N ASN A 41 -4.40 2.52 16.21
CA ASN A 41 -4.65 1.74 17.41
C ASN A 41 -5.97 2.12 18.11
N LYS A 42 -6.36 3.40 18.08
CA LYS A 42 -7.66 3.85 18.61
C LYS A 42 -8.83 3.35 17.76
N TYR A 43 -8.65 3.28 16.44
CA TYR A 43 -9.66 2.77 15.51
C TYR A 43 -9.77 1.24 15.55
N ALA A 44 -8.68 0.52 15.66
CA ALA A 44 -8.64 -0.94 15.72
C ALA A 44 -9.42 -1.54 16.91
N ARG A 45 -9.70 -0.74 17.95
CA ARG A 45 -10.56 -1.13 19.09
C ARG A 45 -12.06 -1.17 18.76
N LYS A 46 -12.47 -0.80 17.54
CA LYS A 46 -13.88 -0.60 17.14
C LYS A 46 -14.47 -1.75 16.31
N ASN A 47 -14.18 -3.00 16.62
CA ASN A 47 -14.68 -4.14 15.84
C ASN A 47 -14.29 -4.08 14.35
N ILE A 48 -13.03 -3.87 14.07
CA ILE A 48 -12.46 -3.98 12.72
C ILE A 48 -12.24 -5.47 12.43
N ASN A 49 -12.60 -5.94 11.23
CA ASN A 49 -12.37 -7.32 10.83
C ASN A 49 -10.89 -7.60 10.61
N PHE A 50 -10.22 -6.71 9.88
CA PHE A 50 -8.78 -6.79 9.63
C PHE A 50 -8.22 -5.42 9.24
N ILE A 51 -6.90 -5.31 9.15
CA ILE A 51 -6.19 -4.19 8.57
C ILE A 51 -5.47 -4.69 7.31
N SER A 52 -5.60 -3.95 6.22
CA SER A 52 -4.88 -4.16 4.97
C SER A 52 -3.77 -3.12 4.85
N ILE A 53 -2.54 -3.56 4.63
CA ILE A 53 -1.40 -2.69 4.36
C ILE A 53 -0.91 -2.98 2.94
N ALA A 54 -0.98 -1.96 2.10
CA ALA A 54 -0.73 -2.06 0.67
C ALA A 54 0.73 -1.72 0.32
N GLY A 55 1.67 -2.48 0.87
CA GLY A 55 3.07 -2.40 0.48
C GLY A 55 3.86 -1.23 1.04
N ASP A 56 5.13 -1.19 0.67
CA ASP A 56 6.15 -0.26 1.18
C ASP A 56 6.18 -0.26 2.70
N ASN A 57 6.48 -1.45 3.24
CA ASN A 57 6.45 -1.72 4.67
C ASN A 57 7.69 -1.23 5.38
N TYR A 58 8.70 -0.79 4.65
CA TYR A 58 9.88 -0.10 5.13
C TYR A 58 10.66 0.57 3.99
N TYR A 59 11.33 1.67 4.30
CA TYR A 59 12.16 2.42 3.35
C TYR A 59 13.64 2.39 3.75
N PRO A 60 14.48 1.55 3.10
CA PRO A 60 15.91 1.54 3.34
C PRO A 60 16.55 2.90 3.04
N LYS A 61 17.39 3.41 3.94
CA LYS A 61 18.00 4.74 3.85
C LYS A 61 19.26 4.71 3.00
N LYS A 62 19.45 5.70 2.14
CA LYS A 62 20.68 5.87 1.36
C LYS A 62 21.83 6.26 2.26
N ILE A 63 23.01 5.62 2.12
CA ILE A 63 24.22 6.05 2.79
C ILE A 63 24.67 7.38 2.16
N LYS A 64 24.71 8.44 2.98
CA LYS A 64 25.40 9.67 2.61
C LYS A 64 26.91 9.35 2.67
N LYS A 65 27.57 9.23 1.51
CA LYS A 65 29.05 9.25 1.51
C LYS A 65 29.47 10.57 2.12
N GLU A 66 30.07 10.53 3.31
CA GLU A 66 30.80 11.68 3.83
C GLU A 66 31.81 12.09 2.76
N LYS A 67 31.70 13.32 2.28
CA LYS A 67 32.75 13.92 1.45
C LYS A 67 33.97 14.01 2.33
N SER A 68 34.89 13.06 2.20
CA SER A 68 36.23 13.25 2.72
C SER A 68 36.76 14.54 2.09
N GLU A 69 36.80 15.60 2.88
CA GLU A 69 37.48 16.84 2.52
C GLU A 69 38.97 16.55 2.37
N LYS A 70 39.39 16.04 1.22
CA LYS A 70 40.77 16.20 0.79
C LYS A 70 40.92 17.63 0.28
N LYS A 71 41.39 18.50 1.16
CA LYS A 71 42.06 19.75 0.78
C LYS A 71 43.33 19.36 0.02
N GLU A 72 43.27 19.26 -1.27
CA GLU A 72 44.44 19.43 -2.12
C GLU A 72 44.37 20.78 -2.81
N LYS A 73 45.28 21.65 -2.42
CA LYS A 73 45.68 22.86 -3.16
C LYS A 73 46.37 22.40 -4.45
N GLY A 74 45.97 22.92 -5.59
CA GLY A 74 46.74 22.75 -6.83
C GLY A 74 45.92 23.01 -8.10
N GLU A 75 46.08 24.19 -8.57
CA GLU A 75 46.13 24.65 -9.99
C GLU A 75 45.01 24.31 -11.02
N LYS A 76 44.63 25.39 -11.65
CA LYS A 76 43.69 25.54 -12.77
C LYS A 76 44.16 24.76 -14.02
N SER A 77 43.25 24.03 -14.64
CA SER A 77 43.14 23.97 -16.10
C SER A 77 41.71 23.66 -16.52
N GLU A 78 41.10 24.56 -17.24
CA GLU A 78 39.88 24.40 -17.99
C GLU A 78 40.06 23.31 -19.05
N LYS A 79 39.19 22.33 -19.06
CA LYS A 79 38.70 21.71 -20.31
C LYS A 79 37.43 20.93 -20.04
N SER A 80 36.35 21.38 -20.67
CA SER A 80 35.07 20.77 -20.84
C SER A 80 35.15 19.27 -21.21
N LYS A 81 34.67 18.38 -20.34
CA LYS A 81 34.13 17.09 -20.76
C LYS A 81 32.87 16.85 -19.91
N LYS A 82 31.72 16.87 -20.55
CA LYS A 82 30.51 16.25 -20.04
C LYS A 82 30.83 14.76 -19.77
N SER A 83 31.26 14.45 -18.58
CA SER A 83 31.31 13.07 -18.12
C SER A 83 29.88 12.72 -17.69
N GLU A 84 29.24 11.80 -18.40
CA GLU A 84 28.14 11.04 -17.88
C GLU A 84 28.54 10.55 -16.49
N LYS A 85 27.89 11.10 -15.48
CA LYS A 85 28.00 10.57 -14.12
C LYS A 85 27.45 9.14 -14.17
N LYS A 86 28.33 8.15 -14.26
CA LYS A 86 28.00 6.78 -13.87
C LYS A 86 27.43 6.89 -12.45
N GLU A 87 26.15 6.61 -12.30
CA GLU A 87 25.50 6.50 -11.01
C GLU A 87 26.21 5.37 -10.26
N GLY A 88 27.15 5.73 -9.39
CA GLY A 88 27.89 4.74 -8.59
C GLY A 88 26.90 3.98 -7.72
N ASP A 89 27.18 2.72 -7.47
CA ASP A 89 26.40 1.79 -6.67
C ASP A 89 25.82 2.49 -5.43
N LYS A 90 24.50 2.65 -5.39
CA LYS A 90 23.79 3.27 -4.26
C LYS A 90 23.60 2.19 -3.20
N ILE A 91 24.42 2.25 -2.16
CA ILE A 91 24.24 1.39 -0.99
C ILE A 91 23.07 1.94 -0.18
N LYS A 92 22.07 1.10 0.12
CA LYS A 92 20.97 1.41 1.03
C LYS A 92 21.17 0.69 2.36
N MET A 93 20.81 1.35 3.46
CA MET A 93 20.92 0.79 4.81
C MET A 93 19.53 0.48 5.36
N ILE A 94 19.41 -0.70 5.94
CA ILE A 94 18.23 -1.12 6.71
C ILE A 94 18.55 -0.90 8.19
N HIS A 95 17.79 -0.01 8.82
CA HIS A 95 17.88 0.21 10.26
C HIS A 95 16.88 -0.72 10.96
N THR A 96 17.38 -1.86 11.45
CA THR A 96 16.55 -2.93 12.03
C THR A 96 15.68 -2.43 13.19
N ASN A 97 16.21 -1.55 14.04
CA ASN A 97 15.45 -0.97 15.15
C ASN A 97 14.27 -0.12 14.66
N GLU A 98 14.43 0.66 13.58
CA GLU A 98 13.33 1.43 13.00
C GLU A 98 12.29 0.50 12.39
N LEU A 99 12.75 -0.47 11.58
CA LEU A 99 11.90 -1.47 10.96
C LEU A 99 11.03 -2.17 12.00
N VAL A 100 11.65 -2.78 13.01
CA VAL A 100 10.97 -3.53 14.08
C VAL A 100 10.09 -2.61 14.93
N SER A 101 10.50 -1.38 15.22
CA SER A 101 9.69 -0.44 15.99
C SER A 101 8.38 -0.10 15.31
N GLY A 102 8.40 0.08 13.99
CA GLY A 102 7.19 0.31 13.19
C GLY A 102 6.22 -0.86 13.32
N PHE A 103 6.67 -2.08 13.06
CA PHE A 103 5.85 -3.28 13.20
C PHE A 103 5.28 -3.45 14.62
N ASN A 104 6.08 -3.18 15.65
CA ASN A 104 5.63 -3.23 17.03
C ASN A 104 4.60 -2.14 17.39
N CYS A 105 4.52 -1.07 16.62
CA CYS A 105 3.49 -0.03 16.78
C CYS A 105 2.13 -0.43 16.21
N LEU A 106 2.06 -1.42 15.35
CA LEU A 106 0.80 -1.90 14.79
C LEU A 106 -0.11 -2.48 15.89
N PRO A 107 -1.44 -2.45 15.69
CA PRO A 107 -2.38 -3.09 16.61
C PRO A 107 -2.13 -4.60 16.71
N ASN A 108 -2.18 -5.13 17.94
CA ASN A 108 -1.96 -6.55 18.22
C ASN A 108 -3.25 -7.36 18.41
N ASN A 109 -4.40 -6.71 18.33
CA ASN A 109 -5.73 -7.29 18.60
C ASN A 109 -6.59 -7.48 17.36
N VAL A 110 -6.02 -7.32 16.17
CA VAL A 110 -6.69 -7.44 14.88
C VAL A 110 -5.75 -8.09 13.87
N GLU A 111 -6.28 -8.89 12.97
CA GLU A 111 -5.52 -9.49 11.88
C GLU A 111 -5.00 -8.40 10.93
N ILE A 112 -3.75 -8.51 10.52
CA ILE A 112 -3.12 -7.59 9.57
C ILE A 112 -2.66 -8.39 8.37
N ASN A 113 -3.14 -8.02 7.18
CA ASN A 113 -2.70 -8.58 5.91
C ASN A 113 -1.87 -7.54 5.17
N MET A 114 -0.62 -7.87 4.88
CA MET A 114 0.33 -7.02 4.16
C MET A 114 0.65 -7.60 2.81
N ILE A 115 0.51 -6.80 1.77
CA ILE A 115 1.15 -7.04 0.48
C ILE A 115 2.53 -6.39 0.48
N LEU A 116 3.39 -6.82 -0.45
CA LEU A 116 4.67 -6.20 -0.68
C LEU A 116 4.53 -5.02 -1.65
N GLY A 117 5.35 -4.00 -1.46
CA GLY A 117 5.55 -2.93 -2.42
C GLY A 117 6.94 -3.04 -3.05
N ASN A 118 7.23 -2.18 -4.02
CA ASN A 118 8.51 -2.20 -4.72
C ASN A 118 9.70 -1.95 -3.78
N HIS A 119 9.56 -1.11 -2.75
CA HIS A 119 10.62 -0.90 -1.76
C HIS A 119 10.88 -2.14 -0.88
N ASP A 120 9.89 -3.00 -0.68
CA ASP A 120 10.05 -4.26 0.04
C ASP A 120 10.80 -5.33 -0.79
N LEU A 121 10.71 -5.22 -2.11
CA LEU A 121 11.29 -6.13 -3.10
C LEU A 121 12.64 -5.65 -3.66
N GLU A 122 13.06 -4.43 -3.34
CA GLU A 122 14.36 -3.91 -3.70
C GLU A 122 15.47 -4.80 -3.08
N THR A 123 16.05 -5.64 -3.92
CA THR A 123 17.05 -6.63 -3.52
C THR A 123 18.48 -6.11 -3.75
N ASN A 124 19.48 -6.91 -3.39
CA ASN A 124 20.88 -6.73 -3.77
C ASN A 124 21.12 -7.01 -5.26
N THR A 125 20.42 -6.33 -6.12
CA THR A 125 20.73 -6.37 -7.55
C THR A 125 21.97 -5.53 -7.86
N ARG A 126 22.56 -5.74 -9.02
CA ARG A 126 23.89 -5.22 -9.46
C ARG A 126 24.22 -3.78 -9.07
N ASN A 127 23.24 -2.95 -8.71
CA ASN A 127 23.41 -1.54 -8.39
C ASN A 127 22.80 -1.11 -7.05
N LYS A 128 22.25 -2.02 -6.24
CA LYS A 128 21.56 -1.68 -4.99
C LYS A 128 21.93 -2.69 -3.91
N GLN A 129 23.02 -2.42 -3.18
CA GLN A 129 23.32 -3.17 -1.96
C GLN A 129 22.49 -2.66 -0.80
N GLN A 130 21.78 -3.55 -0.12
CA GLN A 130 21.16 -3.26 1.17
C GLN A 130 22.04 -3.80 2.28
N LEU A 131 22.32 -2.98 3.28
CA LEU A 131 23.08 -3.34 4.46
C LEU A 131 22.21 -3.22 5.69
N TYR A 132 22.20 -4.23 6.51
CA TYR A 132 21.60 -4.16 7.84
C TYR A 132 22.54 -3.42 8.79
N VAL A 133 21.96 -2.55 9.61
CA VAL A 133 22.67 -1.79 10.64
C VAL A 133 22.04 -2.19 11.97
N ASP A 134 22.83 -2.63 12.87
CA ASP A 134 22.61 -2.98 14.28
C ASP A 134 22.99 -4.44 14.59
N ASP A 135 23.29 -4.72 15.84
CA ASP A 135 23.87 -5.99 16.32
C ASP A 135 23.03 -7.26 16.07
N ILE A 136 21.79 -7.12 15.60
CA ILE A 136 20.92 -8.26 15.28
C ILE A 136 21.36 -8.95 14.00
N THR A 137 22.19 -8.30 13.18
CA THR A 137 22.49 -8.81 11.85
C THR A 137 23.94 -8.61 11.46
N LYS A 138 24.82 -9.38 12.01
CA LYS A 138 26.02 -9.79 11.27
C LYS A 138 25.59 -10.86 10.26
N MET A 139 24.76 -10.46 9.28
CA MET A 139 24.36 -11.35 8.22
C MET A 139 25.45 -11.36 7.17
N GLU A 140 26.26 -12.40 7.17
CA GLU A 140 27.23 -12.71 6.12
C GLU A 140 26.51 -13.06 4.80
N ASP A 141 25.26 -13.55 4.89
CA ASP A 141 24.39 -13.88 3.75
C ASP A 141 23.18 -12.94 3.74
N MET A 142 23.23 -11.93 2.88
CA MET A 142 22.14 -11.01 2.71
C MET A 142 21.03 -11.68 1.91
N ASN A 143 19.91 -11.93 2.57
CA ASN A 143 18.71 -12.41 1.91
C ASN A 143 18.25 -11.43 0.83
N ASN A 144 17.80 -11.95 -0.30
CA ASN A 144 17.31 -11.16 -1.42
C ASN A 144 16.04 -10.37 -1.07
N CYS A 145 15.39 -10.70 0.04
CA CYS A 145 14.13 -10.12 0.46
C CYS A 145 14.15 -9.89 1.97
N PHE A 146 14.52 -8.68 2.41
CA PHE A 146 14.74 -8.39 3.84
C PHE A 146 13.50 -8.62 4.70
N ILE A 147 12.31 -8.35 4.16
CA ILE A 147 11.04 -8.47 4.89
C ILE A 147 10.66 -9.93 5.19
N LEU A 148 11.21 -10.87 4.41
CA LEU A 148 10.98 -12.30 4.57
C LEU A 148 12.02 -12.96 5.46
N ASN A 149 13.00 -12.22 5.94
CA ASN A 149 14.02 -12.71 6.86
C ASN A 149 13.39 -13.33 8.11
N SER A 150 13.85 -14.51 8.49
CA SER A 150 13.31 -15.26 9.65
C SER A 150 13.43 -14.49 10.95
N GLU A 151 14.54 -13.79 11.18
CA GLU A 151 14.76 -13.01 12.40
C GLU A 151 13.79 -11.82 12.49
N ILE A 152 13.53 -11.16 11.36
CA ILE A 152 12.52 -10.10 11.28
C ILE A 152 11.12 -10.67 11.52
N LYS A 153 10.80 -11.83 10.94
CA LYS A 153 9.52 -12.51 11.19
C LYS A 153 9.32 -12.87 12.65
N GLU A 154 10.37 -13.31 13.35
CA GLU A 154 10.30 -13.63 14.79
C GLU A 154 10.15 -12.38 15.66
N ALA A 155 10.78 -11.27 15.28
CA ALA A 155 10.69 -9.99 15.97
C ALA A 155 9.38 -9.26 15.76
N VAL A 156 8.65 -9.59 14.70
CA VAL A 156 7.40 -8.95 14.30
C VAL A 156 6.19 -9.62 14.96
N ASN A 157 5.16 -8.84 15.23
CA ASN A 157 3.90 -9.28 15.82
C ASN A 157 3.28 -10.46 15.06
N LYS A 158 2.91 -11.53 15.77
CA LYS A 158 2.34 -12.79 15.24
C LYS A 158 1.02 -12.65 14.49
N ASN A 159 0.36 -11.50 14.55
CA ASN A 159 -0.92 -11.25 13.84
C ASN A 159 -0.73 -10.67 12.44
N ILE A 160 0.51 -10.59 11.95
CA ILE A 160 0.85 -10.05 10.64
C ILE A 160 1.04 -11.20 9.66
N ASN A 161 0.29 -11.15 8.56
CA ASN A 161 0.38 -12.08 7.45
C ASN A 161 0.91 -11.34 6.21
N PHE A 162 2.08 -11.74 5.72
CA PHE A 162 2.55 -11.31 4.42
C PHE A 162 1.84 -12.14 3.35
N VAL A 163 1.22 -11.49 2.37
CA VAL A 163 0.43 -12.15 1.35
C VAL A 163 0.83 -11.66 -0.04
N LEU A 164 1.16 -12.59 -0.94
CA LEU A 164 1.30 -12.31 -2.38
C LEU A 164 -0.07 -12.29 -3.04
N GLN A 165 -0.97 -13.12 -2.54
CA GLN A 165 -2.33 -13.24 -3.03
C GLN A 165 -3.23 -13.79 -1.92
N LYS A 166 -4.40 -13.19 -1.73
CA LYS A 166 -5.41 -13.68 -0.80
C LYS A 166 -6.80 -13.30 -1.27
N THR A 167 -7.70 -14.26 -1.33
CA THR A 167 -9.12 -14.02 -1.55
C THR A 167 -9.87 -14.20 -0.23
N TYR A 168 -10.68 -13.21 0.14
CA TYR A 168 -11.36 -13.17 1.43
C TYR A 168 -12.80 -12.68 1.30
N GLU A 169 -13.76 -13.47 1.80
CA GLU A 169 -15.15 -13.03 1.90
C GLU A 169 -15.34 -12.14 3.14
N LEU A 170 -15.43 -10.84 2.96
CA LEU A 170 -15.78 -9.92 4.04
C LEU A 170 -17.21 -10.18 4.54
N SER A 171 -18.09 -10.51 3.61
CA SER A 171 -19.49 -10.89 3.85
C SER A 171 -20.06 -11.64 2.65
N LYS A 172 -21.34 -12.04 2.77
CA LYS A 172 -22.08 -12.58 1.62
C LYS A 172 -22.24 -11.62 0.43
N ASN A 173 -22.01 -10.31 0.63
CA ASN A 173 -22.15 -9.29 -0.41
C ASN A 173 -20.83 -8.77 -0.94
N THR A 174 -19.74 -8.97 -0.21
CA THR A 174 -18.46 -8.32 -0.51
C THR A 174 -17.30 -9.31 -0.50
N LEU A 175 -16.64 -9.41 -1.63
CA LEU A 175 -15.40 -10.16 -1.82
C LEU A 175 -14.21 -9.19 -1.81
N ILE A 176 -13.11 -9.58 -1.19
CA ILE A 176 -11.83 -8.88 -1.22
C ILE A 176 -10.81 -9.78 -1.90
N ILE A 177 -10.07 -9.22 -2.85
CA ILE A 177 -8.98 -9.87 -3.57
C ILE A 177 -7.72 -9.03 -3.33
N MET A 178 -6.80 -9.55 -2.54
CA MET A 178 -5.48 -8.93 -2.34
C MET A 178 -4.50 -9.54 -3.30
N ILE A 179 -3.72 -8.71 -3.98
CA ILE A 179 -2.77 -9.11 -5.01
C ILE A 179 -1.47 -8.33 -4.90
N ASP A 180 -0.36 -8.97 -5.15
CA ASP A 180 0.91 -8.29 -5.33
C ASP A 180 0.96 -7.70 -6.75
N THR A 181 1.00 -6.38 -6.83
CA THR A 181 1.06 -5.66 -8.11
C THR A 181 2.48 -5.26 -8.51
N SER A 182 3.48 -5.51 -7.66
CA SER A 182 4.88 -5.20 -8.00
C SER A 182 5.41 -6.03 -9.16
N MET A 183 4.81 -7.21 -9.40
CA MET A 183 5.17 -8.03 -10.55
C MET A 183 4.71 -7.47 -11.90
N TYR A 184 3.91 -6.40 -11.91
CA TYR A 184 3.43 -5.71 -13.11
C TYR A 184 4.19 -4.43 -13.42
N GLU A 185 5.26 -4.10 -12.68
CA GLU A 185 6.12 -2.97 -12.97
C GLU A 185 7.14 -3.28 -14.07
N ASP A 186 7.61 -2.25 -14.78
CA ASP A 186 8.58 -2.37 -15.87
C ASP A 186 9.90 -3.02 -15.42
N ASP A 187 10.30 -2.82 -14.17
CA ASP A 187 11.53 -3.36 -13.59
C ASP A 187 11.31 -4.58 -12.69
N ALA A 188 10.13 -5.19 -12.73
CA ALA A 188 9.75 -6.35 -11.91
C ALA A 188 10.68 -7.56 -12.05
N ILE A 189 11.39 -7.68 -13.17
CA ILE A 189 12.42 -8.69 -13.35
C ILE A 189 13.51 -8.66 -12.25
N ASN A 190 13.75 -7.49 -11.67
CA ASN A 190 14.71 -7.30 -10.59
C ASN A 190 14.23 -7.90 -9.25
N TYR A 191 12.94 -8.21 -9.13
CA TYR A 191 12.33 -8.78 -7.93
C TYR A 191 12.32 -10.30 -7.90
N ILE A 192 12.65 -10.96 -9.02
CA ILE A 192 12.69 -12.44 -9.13
C ILE A 192 13.48 -13.11 -8.02
N PRO A 193 14.68 -12.61 -7.61
CA PRO A 193 15.42 -13.25 -6.51
C PRO A 193 14.64 -13.24 -5.18
N CYS A 194 13.93 -12.17 -4.87
CA CYS A 194 13.09 -12.09 -3.68
C CYS A 194 11.88 -13.04 -3.78
N TYR A 195 11.20 -13.09 -4.92
CA TYR A 195 10.09 -14.02 -5.12
C TYR A 195 10.53 -15.48 -4.99
N ASN A 196 11.67 -15.85 -5.57
CA ASN A 196 12.19 -17.20 -5.43
C ASN A 196 12.48 -17.58 -3.99
N GLU A 197 13.11 -16.69 -3.22
CA GLU A 197 13.32 -16.88 -1.80
C GLU A 197 12.00 -17.09 -1.05
N TYR A 198 10.99 -16.25 -1.32
CA TYR A 198 9.68 -16.38 -0.70
C TYR A 198 9.01 -17.72 -1.01
N PHE A 199 9.01 -18.13 -2.27
CA PHE A 199 8.37 -19.38 -2.68
C PHE A 199 9.10 -20.62 -2.17
N GLN A 200 10.42 -20.61 -2.12
CA GLN A 200 11.22 -21.69 -1.53
C GLN A 200 10.94 -21.85 -0.03
N ILE A 201 10.95 -20.75 0.72
CA ILE A 201 10.66 -20.77 2.17
C ILE A 201 9.26 -21.31 2.47
N ASN A 202 8.29 -21.04 1.60
CA ASN A 202 6.91 -21.46 1.78
C ASN A 202 6.57 -22.79 1.08
N GLY A 203 7.54 -23.45 0.42
CA GLY A 203 7.34 -24.74 -0.25
C GLY A 203 6.35 -24.69 -1.41
N VAL A 204 6.25 -23.56 -2.10
CA VAL A 204 5.26 -23.34 -3.18
C VAL A 204 5.80 -23.81 -4.53
N ILE A 205 7.11 -23.72 -4.74
CA ILE A 205 7.78 -24.11 -5.99
C ILE A 205 9.02 -24.94 -5.71
N ASP A 206 9.22 -25.96 -6.55
CA ASP A 206 10.42 -26.81 -6.53
C ASP A 206 11.52 -26.28 -7.46
N VAL A 207 11.15 -25.51 -8.49
CA VAL A 207 12.06 -24.97 -9.50
C VAL A 207 12.03 -23.43 -9.43
N PRO A 208 13.22 -22.78 -9.39
CA PRO A 208 13.28 -21.33 -9.38
C PRO A 208 12.61 -20.70 -10.61
N ILE A 209 11.83 -19.66 -10.36
CA ILE A 209 11.23 -18.83 -11.41
C ILE A 209 12.34 -18.00 -12.05
N THR A 210 12.34 -17.93 -13.36
CA THR A 210 13.32 -17.17 -14.15
C THR A 210 12.70 -16.03 -14.94
N ASN A 211 11.35 -16.00 -15.01
CA ASN A 211 10.61 -15.04 -15.80
C ASN A 211 9.43 -14.47 -15.01
N ILE A 212 9.29 -13.15 -15.02
CA ILE A 212 8.19 -12.46 -14.33
C ILE A 212 6.81 -12.81 -14.90
N ILE A 213 6.73 -13.10 -16.21
CA ILE A 213 5.48 -13.48 -16.88
C ILE A 213 4.93 -14.80 -16.31
N GLU A 214 5.80 -15.72 -15.88
CA GLU A 214 5.38 -16.95 -15.21
C GLU A 214 4.69 -16.66 -13.87
N LEU A 215 5.21 -15.68 -13.11
CA LEU A 215 4.60 -15.25 -11.86
C LEU A 215 3.25 -14.58 -12.07
N GLN A 216 3.16 -13.68 -13.04
CA GLN A 216 1.91 -13.01 -13.40
C GLN A 216 0.85 -14.04 -13.81
N LYS A 217 1.24 -15.01 -14.65
CA LYS A 217 0.35 -16.11 -15.08
C LYS A 217 -0.12 -16.95 -13.89
N LEU A 218 0.79 -17.35 -13.00
CA LEU A 218 0.47 -18.13 -11.81
C LEU A 218 -0.51 -17.37 -10.89
N GLN A 219 -0.29 -16.08 -10.67
CA GLN A 219 -1.18 -15.25 -9.88
C GLN A 219 -2.57 -15.18 -10.52
N ARG A 220 -2.63 -14.92 -11.84
CA ARG A 220 -3.87 -14.84 -12.61
C ARG A 220 -4.67 -16.15 -12.52
N GLU A 221 -4.05 -17.29 -12.81
CA GLU A 221 -4.67 -18.62 -12.75
C GLU A 221 -5.24 -18.91 -11.35
N ASN A 222 -4.47 -18.64 -10.32
CA ASN A 222 -4.91 -18.85 -8.93
C ASN A 222 -6.10 -17.99 -8.54
N ILE A 223 -6.14 -16.73 -8.98
CA ILE A 223 -7.28 -15.84 -8.72
C ILE A 223 -8.53 -16.35 -9.43
N LEU A 224 -8.44 -16.64 -10.73
CA LEU A 224 -9.57 -17.09 -11.54
C LEU A 224 -10.11 -18.43 -11.04
N HIS A 225 -9.23 -19.39 -10.75
CA HIS A 225 -9.62 -20.66 -10.16
C HIS A 225 -10.38 -20.45 -8.83
N LYS A 226 -9.90 -19.53 -7.99
CA LYS A 226 -10.57 -19.23 -6.72
C LYS A 226 -11.94 -18.60 -6.91
N LEU A 227 -12.11 -17.73 -7.90
CA LEU A 227 -13.40 -17.15 -8.24
C LEU A 227 -14.39 -18.20 -8.76
N GLU A 228 -13.93 -19.13 -9.57
CA GLU A 228 -14.73 -20.27 -10.05
C GLU A 228 -15.18 -21.19 -8.90
N GLU A 229 -14.28 -21.48 -7.94
CA GLU A 229 -14.63 -22.29 -6.76
C GLU A 229 -15.76 -21.66 -5.92
N LEU A 230 -15.74 -20.34 -5.77
CA LEU A 230 -16.72 -19.63 -4.95
C LEU A 230 -18.13 -19.68 -5.51
N LYS A 231 -18.32 -19.85 -6.84
CA LYS A 231 -19.62 -20.03 -7.54
C LYS A 231 -20.73 -19.07 -7.06
N LYS A 232 -20.37 -17.85 -6.72
CA LYS A 232 -21.23 -16.90 -6.02
C LYS A 232 -21.10 -15.52 -6.63
N THR A 233 -22.21 -14.79 -6.71
CA THR A 233 -22.22 -13.39 -7.11
C THR A 233 -22.10 -12.48 -5.90
N TYR A 234 -21.24 -11.47 -5.99
CA TYR A 234 -21.06 -10.45 -4.96
C TYR A 234 -21.60 -9.11 -5.46
N SER A 235 -22.14 -8.32 -4.55
CA SER A 235 -22.55 -6.94 -4.86
C SER A 235 -21.34 -6.02 -5.02
N ASN A 236 -20.24 -6.33 -4.32
CA ASN A 236 -19.02 -5.55 -4.32
C ASN A 236 -17.81 -6.48 -4.42
N ILE A 237 -16.87 -6.09 -5.27
CA ILE A 237 -15.52 -6.67 -5.32
C ILE A 237 -14.53 -5.56 -5.02
N ILE A 238 -13.72 -5.76 -3.98
CA ILE A 238 -12.66 -4.86 -3.58
C ILE A 238 -11.33 -5.53 -3.90
N ILE A 239 -10.60 -4.95 -4.83
CA ILE A 239 -9.26 -5.41 -5.19
C ILE A 239 -8.26 -4.52 -4.45
N ILE A 240 -7.25 -5.13 -3.85
CA ILE A 240 -6.21 -4.43 -3.07
C ILE A 240 -4.86 -4.78 -3.67
N GLY A 241 -4.11 -3.77 -4.09
CA GLY A 241 -2.75 -3.87 -4.60
C GLY A 241 -1.85 -2.78 -4.02
N HIS A 242 -0.57 -2.75 -4.40
CA HIS A 242 0.33 -1.66 -4.01
C HIS A 242 0.28 -0.52 -5.03
N HIS A 243 0.55 -0.81 -6.30
CA HIS A 243 0.62 0.19 -7.37
C HIS A 243 -0.77 0.62 -7.83
N PRO A 244 -1.00 1.91 -8.12
CA PRO A 244 -2.25 2.36 -8.71
C PRO A 244 -2.42 1.83 -10.14
N ILE A 245 -3.68 1.62 -10.56
CA ILE A 245 -3.97 1.37 -11.98
C ILE A 245 -3.49 2.56 -12.80
N THR A 246 -3.86 3.75 -12.37
CA THR A 246 -3.35 5.03 -12.87
C THR A 246 -3.54 6.08 -11.79
N GLY A 247 -2.85 7.21 -11.89
CA GLY A 247 -2.95 8.28 -10.91
C GLY A 247 -2.02 9.44 -11.29
N TRP A 248 -2.28 10.59 -10.71
CA TRP A 248 -1.45 11.75 -10.90
C TRP A 248 -0.30 11.80 -9.90
N LYS A 249 0.89 12.03 -10.40
CA LYS A 249 2.12 12.24 -9.61
C LYS A 249 2.79 13.55 -10.03
N GLU A 250 3.37 14.27 -9.09
CA GLU A 250 4.26 15.38 -9.39
C GLU A 250 5.67 14.84 -9.61
N LYS A 251 6.32 15.29 -10.67
CA LYS A 251 7.73 14.98 -10.96
C LYS A 251 8.39 16.18 -11.62
N ASN A 252 9.43 16.74 -10.97
CA ASN A 252 10.18 17.90 -11.49
C ASN A 252 9.26 19.08 -11.86
N ASP A 253 8.39 19.48 -10.95
CA ASP A 253 7.39 20.56 -11.11
C ASP A 253 6.34 20.32 -12.21
N ASN A 254 6.25 19.11 -12.75
CA ASN A 254 5.24 18.72 -13.72
C ASN A 254 4.31 17.66 -13.16
N ASN A 255 3.03 17.77 -13.49
CA ASN A 255 2.07 16.70 -13.21
C ASN A 255 2.18 15.64 -14.31
N ILE A 256 2.52 14.42 -13.93
CA ILE A 256 2.53 13.27 -14.83
C ILE A 256 1.42 12.30 -14.45
N LEU A 257 0.85 11.64 -15.44
CA LEU A 257 -0.07 10.55 -15.25
C LEU A 257 0.72 9.24 -15.24
N ILE A 258 0.42 8.36 -14.29
CA ILE A 258 1.02 7.01 -14.24
C ILE A 258 0.36 6.17 -15.33
N ASN A 259 1.16 5.54 -16.18
CA ASN A 259 0.68 4.59 -17.16
C ASN A 259 0.36 3.25 -16.49
N PRO A 260 -0.81 2.66 -16.78
CA PRO A 260 -1.15 1.35 -16.26
C PRO A 260 -0.34 0.24 -16.96
N SER A 261 -0.08 -0.88 -16.25
CA SER A 261 0.39 -2.10 -16.90
C SER A 261 -0.74 -2.76 -17.70
N ILE A 262 -0.43 -3.19 -18.93
CA ILE A 262 -1.39 -3.90 -19.80
C ILE A 262 -1.80 -5.23 -19.15
N GLU A 263 -0.84 -5.98 -18.66
CA GLU A 263 -1.04 -7.30 -18.05
C GLU A 263 -1.92 -7.19 -16.80
N PHE A 264 -1.76 -6.08 -16.05
CA PHE A 264 -2.62 -5.83 -14.90
C PHE A 264 -4.06 -5.46 -15.32
N ILE A 265 -4.21 -4.66 -16.37
CA ILE A 265 -5.54 -4.36 -16.94
C ILE A 265 -6.23 -5.64 -17.43
N GLU A 266 -5.51 -6.53 -18.09
CA GLU A 266 -6.05 -7.83 -18.54
C GLU A 266 -6.54 -8.67 -17.35
N LEU A 267 -5.79 -8.74 -16.26
CA LEU A 267 -6.23 -9.43 -15.04
C LEU A 267 -7.52 -8.81 -14.48
N LEU A 268 -7.61 -7.49 -14.43
CA LEU A 268 -8.82 -6.80 -13.97
C LEU A 268 -10.03 -7.11 -14.85
N MET A 269 -9.84 -7.17 -16.16
CA MET A 269 -10.90 -7.52 -17.11
C MET A 269 -11.36 -8.97 -16.96
N ASP A 270 -10.46 -9.91 -16.71
CA ASP A 270 -10.83 -11.30 -16.43
C ASP A 270 -11.65 -11.43 -15.14
N ILE A 271 -11.26 -10.70 -14.08
CA ILE A 271 -12.06 -10.65 -12.85
C ILE A 271 -13.45 -10.07 -13.12
N TYR A 272 -13.52 -9.04 -13.97
CA TYR A 272 -14.79 -8.43 -14.36
C TYR A 272 -15.69 -9.40 -15.16
N GLU A 273 -15.16 -10.13 -16.10
CA GLU A 273 -15.92 -11.08 -16.92
C GLU A 273 -16.60 -12.16 -16.07
N ASN A 274 -15.99 -12.55 -14.98
CA ASN A 274 -16.56 -13.51 -14.02
C ASN A 274 -17.68 -12.89 -13.14
N HIS A 275 -17.72 -11.56 -12.97
CA HIS A 275 -18.60 -10.89 -12.01
C HIS A 275 -19.16 -9.54 -12.52
N GLN A 276 -19.63 -9.46 -13.76
CA GLN A 276 -20.05 -8.22 -14.46
C GLN A 276 -21.10 -7.38 -13.70
N SER A 277 -21.90 -7.97 -12.83
CA SER A 277 -22.94 -7.27 -12.07
C SER A 277 -22.44 -6.61 -10.77
N SER A 278 -21.17 -6.81 -10.41
CA SER A 278 -20.56 -6.28 -9.19
C SER A 278 -20.16 -4.82 -9.35
N LYS A 279 -20.09 -4.10 -8.22
CA LYS A 279 -19.38 -2.83 -8.13
C LYS A 279 -17.92 -3.10 -7.81
N TYR A 280 -17.04 -2.40 -8.49
CA TYR A 280 -15.60 -2.59 -8.36
C TYR A 280 -14.95 -1.42 -7.65
N TYR A 281 -14.09 -1.76 -6.71
CA TYR A 281 -13.25 -0.82 -5.97
C TYR A 281 -11.81 -1.31 -6.02
N TYR A 282 -10.88 -0.38 -6.22
CA TYR A 282 -9.47 -0.66 -6.16
C TYR A 282 -8.80 0.19 -5.08
N LEU A 283 -8.18 -0.46 -4.11
CA LEU A 283 -7.48 0.20 -3.01
C LEU A 283 -5.98 -0.05 -3.17
N CYS A 284 -5.19 1.02 -3.18
CA CYS A 284 -3.75 0.91 -3.38
C CYS A 284 -2.98 1.98 -2.61
N ALA A 285 -1.66 2.06 -2.83
CA ALA A 285 -0.76 3.00 -2.19
C ALA A 285 0.24 3.58 -3.20
N ASP A 286 1.54 3.31 -3.09
CA ASP A 286 2.67 3.78 -3.91
C ASP A 286 2.83 5.31 -3.91
N LEU A 287 1.82 6.06 -4.33
CA LEU A 287 1.84 7.52 -4.23
C LEU A 287 1.60 7.96 -2.78
N HIS A 288 2.50 8.79 -2.25
CA HIS A 288 2.46 9.24 -0.86
C HIS A 288 1.45 10.39 -0.63
N LEU A 289 0.21 10.15 -1.05
CA LEU A 289 -0.91 11.08 -0.90
C LEU A 289 -2.23 10.30 -0.85
N TYR A 290 -3.33 10.98 -0.54
CA TYR A 290 -4.66 10.44 -0.75
C TYR A 290 -5.21 10.94 -2.07
N GLN A 291 -5.52 10.03 -2.98
CA GLN A 291 -6.17 10.36 -4.25
C GLN A 291 -7.35 9.42 -4.49
N GLN A 292 -8.49 9.98 -4.91
CA GLN A 292 -9.67 9.20 -5.29
C GLN A 292 -10.08 9.56 -6.71
N GLY A 293 -10.45 8.56 -7.48
CA GLY A 293 -10.95 8.75 -8.82
C GLY A 293 -11.78 7.60 -9.34
N THR A 294 -12.35 7.78 -10.51
CA THR A 294 -13.08 6.76 -11.24
C THR A 294 -12.31 6.39 -12.50
N ILE A 295 -12.09 5.11 -12.69
CA ILE A 295 -11.46 4.53 -13.87
C ILE A 295 -12.53 3.80 -14.66
N LYS A 296 -12.53 3.98 -15.98
CA LYS A 296 -13.31 3.13 -16.89
C LYS A 296 -12.34 2.39 -17.80
N ILE A 297 -12.53 1.09 -17.91
CA ILE A 297 -11.74 0.21 -18.78
C ILE A 297 -12.66 -0.30 -19.90
N ASP A 298 -12.27 -0.07 -21.15
CA ASP A 298 -12.96 -0.53 -22.35
C ASP A 298 -14.48 -0.20 -22.36
N ASP A 299 -14.86 0.94 -21.77
CA ASP A 299 -16.25 1.36 -21.55
C ASP A 299 -17.17 0.33 -20.85
N LYS A 300 -16.61 -0.78 -20.39
CA LYS A 300 -17.34 -1.88 -19.75
C LYS A 300 -17.20 -1.88 -18.24
N MET A 301 -15.97 -1.87 -17.73
CA MET A 301 -15.69 -1.95 -16.31
C MET A 301 -15.49 -0.55 -15.72
N VAL A 302 -16.21 -0.25 -14.65
CA VAL A 302 -16.06 0.99 -13.88
C VAL A 302 -15.51 0.67 -12.50
N ILE A 303 -14.37 1.28 -12.15
CA ILE A 303 -13.67 1.06 -10.89
C ILE A 303 -13.58 2.39 -10.12
N GLU A 304 -13.99 2.40 -8.86
CA GLU A 304 -13.65 3.49 -7.94
C GLU A 304 -12.30 3.18 -7.30
N GLN A 305 -11.28 3.99 -7.60
CA GLN A 305 -9.92 3.82 -7.07
C GLN A 305 -9.67 4.76 -5.91
N HIS A 306 -9.04 4.23 -4.85
CA HIS A 306 -8.49 4.99 -3.74
C HIS A 306 -7.00 4.69 -3.59
N ILE A 307 -6.16 5.69 -3.77
CA ILE A 307 -4.72 5.66 -3.49
C ILE A 307 -4.52 6.17 -2.08
N VAL A 308 -3.91 5.37 -1.21
CA VAL A 308 -3.80 5.64 0.23
C VAL A 308 -2.37 5.37 0.72
N GLY A 309 -1.39 5.95 0.03
CA GLY A 309 0.04 5.87 0.40
C GLY A 309 0.40 6.83 1.54
N THR A 310 -0.48 6.96 2.53
CA THR A 310 -0.46 8.01 3.56
C THR A 310 -0.11 7.49 4.96
N GLY A 311 0.47 6.29 5.03
CA GLY A 311 0.74 5.57 6.29
C GLY A 311 1.85 6.16 7.17
N GLY A 312 2.55 7.19 6.70
CA GLY A 312 3.61 7.86 7.47
C GLY A 312 4.92 8.08 6.74
N ALA A 313 5.04 7.65 5.48
CA ALA A 313 6.16 8.02 4.60
C ALA A 313 6.16 9.53 4.33
N GLU A 314 7.26 10.04 3.75
CA GLU A 314 7.34 11.43 3.29
C GLU A 314 6.28 11.65 2.21
N LEU A 315 5.47 12.69 2.39
CA LEU A 315 4.34 12.95 1.51
C LEU A 315 4.79 13.51 0.16
N ASP A 316 4.14 13.05 -0.91
CA ASP A 316 4.22 13.68 -2.21
C ASP A 316 3.53 15.05 -2.19
N THR A 317 3.99 15.96 -3.07
CA THR A 317 3.35 17.25 -3.23
C THR A 317 1.94 17.09 -3.80
N ALA A 318 0.98 17.80 -3.24
CA ALA A 318 -0.39 17.82 -3.76
C ALA A 318 -0.43 18.38 -5.18
N ILE A 319 -1.02 17.63 -6.09
CA ILE A 319 -1.07 17.98 -7.50
C ILE A 319 -2.14 19.02 -7.75
N ARG A 320 -1.85 20.00 -8.60
CA ARG A 320 -2.80 21.02 -9.03
C ARG A 320 -3.53 20.59 -10.30
N VAL A 321 -4.25 19.47 -10.23
CA VAL A 321 -5.16 19.06 -11.31
C VAL A 321 -6.58 19.33 -10.85
N GLU A 322 -7.37 19.99 -11.69
CA GLU A 322 -8.77 20.24 -11.35
C GLU A 322 -9.55 18.92 -11.27
N PRO A 323 -10.30 18.69 -10.19
CA PRO A 323 -11.19 17.55 -10.08
C PRO A 323 -12.21 17.51 -11.22
N GLY A 324 -12.58 16.31 -11.68
CA GLY A 324 -13.58 16.11 -12.74
C GLY A 324 -13.01 16.16 -14.16
N LYS A 325 -11.71 16.42 -14.34
CA LYS A 325 -11.08 16.31 -15.66
C LYS A 325 -10.88 14.86 -16.02
N THR A 326 -11.56 14.40 -17.07
CA THR A 326 -11.34 13.07 -17.65
C THR A 326 -10.12 13.10 -18.54
N ILE A 327 -9.26 12.09 -18.40
CA ILE A 327 -8.03 11.94 -19.17
C ILE A 327 -7.97 10.52 -19.69
N ASN A 328 -7.39 10.39 -20.87
CA ASN A 328 -7.02 9.11 -21.42
C ASN A 328 -5.50 8.97 -21.23
N PRO A 329 -5.01 8.07 -20.38
CA PRO A 329 -3.63 7.61 -20.45
C PRO A 329 -3.34 7.12 -21.87
N ASP A 330 -2.09 7.07 -22.28
CA ASP A 330 -1.66 6.73 -23.65
C ASP A 330 -2.23 5.42 -24.23
N MET A 331 -2.96 4.67 -23.42
CA MET A 331 -3.79 3.53 -23.82
C MET A 331 -5.23 3.99 -24.04
N ASN A 332 -5.69 3.96 -25.26
CA ASN A 332 -7.08 4.32 -25.65
C ASN A 332 -8.19 3.48 -24.97
N ILE A 333 -7.81 2.48 -24.16
CA ILE A 333 -8.74 1.57 -23.48
C ILE A 333 -9.12 2.03 -22.06
N LEU A 334 -8.50 3.08 -21.54
CA LEU A 334 -8.71 3.51 -20.18
C LEU A 334 -8.99 5.00 -20.10
N THR A 335 -9.97 5.38 -19.28
CA THR A 335 -10.21 6.77 -18.90
C THR A 335 -10.14 6.92 -17.39
N TYR A 336 -9.60 8.06 -16.92
CA TYR A 336 -9.47 8.37 -15.49
C TYR A 336 -10.07 9.75 -15.20
N GLU A 337 -10.94 9.81 -14.19
CA GLU A 337 -11.50 11.03 -13.63
C GLU A 337 -11.09 11.13 -12.16
N MET A 338 -10.18 12.05 -11.85
CA MET A 338 -9.79 12.33 -10.47
C MET A 338 -10.86 13.17 -9.77
N LYS A 339 -11.27 12.76 -8.58
CA LYS A 339 -12.29 13.46 -7.76
C LYS A 339 -11.70 14.17 -6.56
N GLN A 340 -10.64 13.60 -5.96
CA GLN A 340 -9.96 14.16 -4.80
C GLN A 340 -8.47 13.89 -4.87
N ASN A 341 -7.69 14.85 -4.35
CA ASN A 341 -6.24 14.76 -4.22
C ASN A 341 -5.77 15.58 -3.03
N ILE A 342 -5.20 14.94 -2.01
CA ILE A 342 -4.84 15.57 -0.75
C ILE A 342 -3.52 15.01 -0.25
N SER A 343 -2.53 15.89 -0.06
CA SER A 343 -1.24 15.54 0.55
C SER A 343 -1.36 15.62 2.08
N THR A 344 -1.65 14.49 2.71
CA THR A 344 -1.78 14.38 4.16
C THR A 344 -1.57 12.94 4.62
N ASN A 345 -1.17 12.74 5.88
CA ASN A 345 -1.07 11.40 6.46
C ASN A 345 -2.42 10.92 7.01
N GLY A 346 -2.69 9.64 6.84
CA GLY A 346 -3.95 9.05 7.27
C GLY A 346 -4.12 7.60 6.87
N PHE A 347 -5.36 7.14 6.91
CA PHE A 347 -5.77 5.81 6.46
C PHE A 347 -7.24 5.81 6.05
N LEU A 348 -7.63 4.83 5.25
CA LEU A 348 -8.99 4.63 4.80
C LEU A 348 -9.71 3.63 5.71
N HIS A 349 -10.87 4.01 6.24
CA HIS A 349 -11.79 3.12 6.95
C HIS A 349 -12.91 2.72 6.02
N CYS A 350 -12.94 1.47 5.61
CA CYS A 350 -13.92 0.86 4.72
C CYS A 350 -15.01 0.20 5.54
N ILE A 351 -16.27 0.54 5.30
CA ILE A 351 -17.41 0.07 6.09
C ILE A 351 -18.48 -0.48 5.15
N GLU A 352 -18.82 -1.74 5.30
CA GLU A 352 -19.93 -2.32 4.58
C GLU A 352 -21.27 -1.92 5.24
N ASN A 353 -22.16 -1.37 4.43
CA ASN A 353 -23.51 -1.00 4.83
C ASN A 353 -24.50 -1.65 3.85
N GLY A 354 -24.91 -2.89 4.17
CA GLY A 354 -25.74 -3.70 3.27
C GLY A 354 -25.03 -4.06 1.98
N LYS A 355 -25.50 -3.53 0.85
CA LYS A 355 -24.88 -3.73 -0.47
C LYS A 355 -23.97 -2.57 -0.92
N GLN A 356 -23.66 -1.65 -0.02
CA GLN A 356 -22.81 -0.48 -0.31
C GLN A 356 -21.58 -0.48 0.55
N ILE A 357 -20.48 0.00 0.01
CA ILE A 357 -19.26 0.29 0.76
C ILE A 357 -19.18 1.79 0.98
N CYS A 358 -19.00 2.18 2.24
CA CYS A 358 -18.72 3.55 2.65
C CYS A 358 -17.23 3.68 2.94
N PHE A 359 -16.57 4.62 2.30
CA PHE A 359 -15.16 4.94 2.51
C PHE A 359 -15.05 6.21 3.34
N LYS A 360 -14.22 6.17 4.40
CA LYS A 360 -13.90 7.31 5.26
C LYS A 360 -12.40 7.45 5.32
N PHE A 361 -11.85 8.43 4.63
CA PHE A 361 -10.46 8.78 4.83
C PHE A 361 -10.30 9.57 6.12
N ILE A 362 -9.47 9.09 7.01
CA ILE A 362 -9.17 9.66 8.31
C ILE A 362 -7.90 10.48 8.17
N ASP A 363 -8.05 11.77 7.96
CA ASP A 363 -6.95 12.73 7.91
C ASP A 363 -6.45 13.00 9.33
N ILE A 364 -5.23 12.63 9.60
CA ILE A 364 -4.65 12.71 10.95
C ILE A 364 -4.05 14.09 11.20
N MET A 365 -3.56 14.75 10.19
CA MET A 365 -2.91 16.04 10.32
C MET A 365 -3.95 17.15 10.62
N ASN A 366 -5.11 17.06 9.98
CA ASN A 366 -6.20 18.04 10.15
C ASN A 366 -7.31 17.57 11.12
N ASP A 367 -7.20 16.35 11.67
CA ASP A 367 -8.23 15.68 12.50
C ASP A 367 -9.63 15.69 11.86
N THR A 368 -9.67 15.52 10.53
CA THR A 368 -10.89 15.53 9.73
C THR A 368 -11.22 14.16 9.16
N ILE A 369 -12.45 13.99 8.71
CA ILE A 369 -12.93 12.76 8.07
C ILE A 369 -13.56 13.13 6.73
N ILE A 370 -12.98 12.62 5.65
CA ILE A 370 -13.51 12.75 4.30
C ILE A 370 -14.36 11.52 4.01
N LYS A 371 -15.63 11.73 3.70
CA LYS A 371 -16.61 10.65 3.49
C LYS A 371 -16.96 10.51 2.02
N ASN A 372 -16.86 9.29 1.50
CA ASN A 372 -17.25 8.94 0.14
C ASN A 372 -18.27 7.80 0.19
N ASN A 373 -19.35 7.92 -0.59
CA ASN A 373 -20.43 6.92 -0.66
C ASN A 373 -21.14 6.60 0.67
N CYS A 374 -21.07 7.52 1.64
CA CYS A 374 -21.67 7.34 2.95
C CYS A 374 -23.03 8.04 3.02
N ASN A 375 -24.13 7.29 3.16
CA ASN A 375 -25.44 7.88 3.48
C ASN A 375 -25.38 8.59 4.84
N SER A 376 -25.77 9.85 4.87
CA SER A 376 -25.60 10.77 6.01
C SER A 376 -26.33 10.35 7.32
N ASN A 377 -27.21 9.37 7.29
CA ASN A 377 -28.20 9.17 8.38
C ASN A 377 -27.88 8.05 9.37
N SER A 378 -26.86 7.22 9.21
CA SER A 378 -26.75 6.01 10.05
C SER A 378 -25.61 5.96 11.08
N PHE A 379 -24.60 6.84 11.05
CA PHE A 379 -23.37 6.63 11.83
C PHE A 379 -22.87 7.78 12.70
N ASP A 380 -23.48 8.96 12.73
CA ASP A 380 -23.00 10.10 13.53
C ASP A 380 -23.30 10.00 15.05
N ARG A 381 -23.88 8.88 15.53
CA ARG A 381 -24.18 8.72 16.97
C ARG A 381 -22.96 8.50 17.86
N TYR A 382 -21.80 8.17 17.30
CA TYR A 382 -20.61 7.85 18.10
C TYR A 382 -19.65 9.01 18.34
N SER A 383 -19.72 10.10 17.56
CA SER A 383 -18.83 11.28 17.72
C SER A 383 -19.30 12.28 18.79
N ARG A 384 -20.55 12.21 19.25
CA ARG A 384 -21.12 13.21 20.19
C ARG A 384 -20.88 12.96 21.67
N LYS A 385 -20.33 11.79 22.09
CA LYS A 385 -20.15 11.49 23.53
C LYS A 385 -18.86 12.03 24.17
N SER A 386 -17.94 12.64 23.44
CA SER A 386 -16.67 13.14 24.01
C SER A 386 -16.63 14.64 24.34
N LYS A 387 -17.71 15.41 24.08
CA LYS A 387 -17.73 16.88 24.36
C LYS A 387 -18.58 17.32 25.56
N SER A 388 -19.15 16.42 26.36
CA SER A 388 -20.06 16.81 27.45
C SER A 388 -19.53 16.69 28.88
N SER A 389 -18.22 16.59 29.11
CA SER A 389 -17.66 16.53 30.48
C SER A 389 -16.56 17.54 30.78
N LYS A 390 -16.72 18.79 30.34
CA LYS A 390 -15.96 19.93 30.89
C LYS A 390 -16.84 21.15 30.95
N LYS A 391 -17.85 21.16 31.87
CA LYS A 391 -18.40 22.34 32.49
C LYS A 391 -18.94 21.93 33.85
N SER A 392 -18.21 22.26 34.90
CA SER A 392 -18.53 22.59 36.26
C SER A 392 -17.41 22.14 37.20
N LYS A 393 -16.57 22.94 37.59
CA LYS A 393 -16.30 23.70 38.80
C LYS A 393 -14.95 24.37 38.71
#